data_da3a36e62dea3ebd992ce41fcd60c28d
#
_entry.id   da3a36e62dea3ebd992ce41fcd60c28d
#
_cell.length_a   1.000
_cell.length_b   1.000
_cell.length_c   1.000
_cell.angle_alpha   90.00
_cell.angle_beta   90.00
_cell.angle_gamma   90.00
#
_symmetry.space_group_name_H-M   'P 1'
#
loop_
_entity.id
_entity.type
_entity.pdbx_description
1 polymer ?
#
loop_
_entity_poly.entity_id
_entity_poly.type
_entity_poly.pdbx_seq_one_letter_code
_entity_poly.pdbx_strand_id
1 'polypeptide(L)'
;MKRLSPWLVLALLMSCMFVSPASAALPNCAYFGNWHEGVWKDPKLNYVSNGTSAIVTVRSSALCGNQNSNNNIALAWTMIASTDGRGWAQAGFANYWGNPNGTVHFTQYKQGSCCSAVTYFGSQHLLSGQKYQYSERYIVNSYCLHSIGCLQGRVDNIIWFSTDFDPAGRWATPWLNEYEGETTYTGSDVPGLATSKTAFQSMQNQKADGTWEPQRCGMNDSHANPRWDHGLTGCDSRQVWTARLS
;
A
#
# COMPACT_ATOMS: atom_id res chain seq x y z
N MET A 1 37.22 -23.57 -49.97
CA MET A 1 36.17 -23.16 -48.99
C MET A 1 36.77 -23.21 -47.61
N LYS A 2 37.03 -22.01 -46.99
CA LYS A 2 37.56 -21.93 -45.62
C LYS A 2 36.41 -22.13 -44.64
N ARG A 3 36.47 -23.18 -43.83
CA ARG A 3 35.50 -23.43 -42.76
C ARG A 3 35.67 -22.38 -41.67
N LEU A 4 34.63 -21.60 -41.41
CA LEU A 4 34.56 -20.70 -40.28
C LEU A 4 34.60 -21.51 -38.98
N SER A 5 35.46 -21.10 -38.05
CA SER A 5 35.63 -21.76 -36.75
C SER A 5 34.31 -21.71 -35.96
N PRO A 6 33.87 -22.83 -35.36
CA PRO A 6 32.62 -22.88 -34.57
C PRO A 6 32.62 -21.91 -33.36
N TRP A 7 33.80 -21.49 -32.92
CA TRP A 7 33.96 -20.52 -31.85
C TRP A 7 33.53 -19.08 -32.20
N LEU A 8 33.58 -18.73 -33.50
CA LEU A 8 33.15 -17.40 -33.98
C LEU A 8 31.61 -17.28 -33.98
N VAL A 9 30.91 -18.39 -34.25
CA VAL A 9 29.46 -18.43 -34.26
C VAL A 9 28.92 -18.37 -32.83
N LEU A 10 29.60 -19.00 -31.84
CA LEU A 10 29.20 -19.00 -30.47
C LEU A 10 29.38 -17.62 -29.83
N ALA A 11 30.44 -16.88 -30.20
CA ALA A 11 30.68 -15.50 -29.71
C ALA A 11 29.63 -14.50 -30.23
N LEU A 12 29.13 -14.69 -31.47
CA LEU A 12 28.08 -13.83 -32.03
C LEU A 12 26.71 -14.10 -31.38
N LEU A 13 26.42 -15.34 -30.98
CA LEU A 13 25.18 -15.72 -30.33
C LEU A 13 25.13 -15.24 -28.85
N MET A 14 26.24 -15.16 -28.15
CA MET A 14 26.30 -14.63 -26.81
C MET A 14 26.19 -13.10 -26.75
N SER A 15 26.53 -12.38 -27.81
CA SER A 15 26.42 -10.90 -27.82
C SER A 15 24.98 -10.39 -27.95
N CYS A 16 24.02 -11.24 -28.34
CA CYS A 16 22.60 -10.84 -28.50
C CYS A 16 21.75 -11.00 -27.24
N MET A 17 22.31 -11.52 -26.13
CA MET A 17 21.50 -11.82 -24.93
C MET A 17 21.52 -10.73 -23.84
N PHE A 18 22.24 -9.63 -24.03
CA PHE A 18 22.20 -8.50 -23.09
C PHE A 18 21.65 -7.23 -23.72
N VAL A 19 20.50 -7.35 -24.37
CA VAL A 19 19.66 -6.17 -24.55
C VAL A 19 18.92 -6.00 -23.21
N SER A 20 19.50 -5.24 -22.30
CA SER A 20 18.73 -4.69 -21.18
C SER A 20 17.49 -4.03 -21.79
N PRO A 21 16.26 -4.37 -21.34
CA PRO A 21 15.10 -3.65 -21.81
C PRO A 21 15.38 -2.18 -21.50
N ALA A 22 15.40 -1.35 -22.56
CA ALA A 22 15.49 0.08 -22.40
C ALA A 22 14.39 0.46 -21.42
N SER A 23 14.76 0.95 -20.24
CA SER A 23 13.83 1.52 -19.31
C SER A 23 13.15 2.64 -20.06
N ALA A 24 11.89 2.42 -20.48
CA ALA A 24 11.10 3.47 -21.09
C ALA A 24 11.11 4.64 -20.10
N ALA A 25 11.59 5.80 -20.54
CA ALA A 25 11.59 6.98 -19.71
C ALA A 25 10.17 7.18 -19.19
N LEU A 26 10.00 7.16 -17.87
CA LEU A 26 8.70 7.36 -17.25
C LEU A 26 8.21 8.76 -17.64
N PRO A 27 7.00 8.90 -18.19
CA PRO A 27 6.52 10.19 -18.65
C PRO A 27 6.33 11.15 -17.47
N ASN A 28 6.65 12.42 -17.69
CA ASN A 28 6.39 13.60 -16.85
C ASN A 28 6.16 13.33 -15.35
N CYS A 29 7.26 13.34 -14.60
CA CYS A 29 7.25 13.24 -13.15
C CYS A 29 6.79 14.56 -12.53
N ALA A 30 5.50 14.78 -12.42
CA ALA A 30 4.94 15.92 -11.70
C ALA A 30 4.47 15.47 -10.31
N TYR A 31 4.78 16.27 -9.29
CA TYR A 31 4.22 16.09 -7.95
C TYR A 31 2.77 16.59 -7.93
N PHE A 32 1.84 15.75 -7.51
CA PHE A 32 0.42 16.08 -7.44
C PHE A 32 -0.21 15.84 -6.06
N GLY A 33 0.60 15.55 -5.06
CA GLY A 33 0.08 15.07 -3.79
C GLY A 33 -0.18 13.58 -3.82
N ASN A 34 -1.07 13.09 -2.97
CA ASN A 34 -1.35 11.67 -2.84
C ASN A 34 -2.42 11.23 -3.84
N TRP A 35 -2.09 10.22 -4.64
CA TRP A 35 -2.99 9.59 -5.59
C TRP A 35 -3.25 8.15 -5.18
N HIS A 36 -4.53 7.77 -5.13
CA HIS A 36 -4.99 6.51 -4.62
C HIS A 36 -5.66 5.67 -5.70
N GLU A 37 -5.43 4.37 -5.66
CA GLU A 37 -6.07 3.37 -6.51
C GLU A 37 -6.45 2.16 -5.66
N GLY A 38 -7.74 1.82 -5.63
CA GLY A 38 -8.19 0.68 -4.84
C GLY A 38 -9.65 0.78 -4.42
N VAL A 39 -9.94 0.47 -3.18
CA VAL A 39 -11.31 0.47 -2.66
C VAL A 39 -11.39 0.99 -1.25
N TRP A 40 -12.45 1.67 -0.98
CA TRP A 40 -12.83 2.13 0.34
C TRP A 40 -14.29 1.82 0.64
N LYS A 41 -14.65 1.75 1.92
CA LYS A 41 -16.01 1.45 2.34
C LYS A 41 -16.82 2.70 2.60
N ASP A 42 -18.00 2.80 1.97
CA ASP A 42 -18.96 3.87 2.24
C ASP A 42 -19.59 3.69 3.63
N PRO A 43 -19.52 4.69 4.52
CA PRO A 43 -20.14 4.65 5.83
C PRO A 43 -21.67 4.56 5.78
N LYS A 44 -22.30 4.92 4.66
CA LYS A 44 -23.75 4.84 4.46
C LYS A 44 -24.32 3.42 4.56
N LEU A 45 -23.47 2.40 4.52
CA LEU A 45 -23.89 1.01 4.61
C LEU A 45 -24.09 0.50 6.05
N ASN A 46 -24.34 1.37 7.02
CA ASN A 46 -24.63 1.04 8.43
C ASN A 46 -23.62 0.09 9.09
N TYR A 47 -22.33 0.30 8.83
CA TYR A 47 -21.31 -0.58 9.28
C TYR A 47 -20.26 0.16 10.08
N VAL A 48 -20.18 -0.13 11.37
CA VAL A 48 -19.16 0.43 12.24
C VAL A 48 -17.94 -0.46 12.17
N SER A 49 -16.82 0.10 11.73
CA SER A 49 -15.53 -0.58 11.76
C SER A 49 -14.71 -0.09 12.94
N ASN A 50 -14.17 -1.00 13.73
CA ASN A 50 -13.19 -0.71 14.76
C ASN A 50 -11.76 -1.11 14.33
N GLY A 51 -11.62 -1.62 13.11
CA GLY A 51 -10.33 -2.01 12.56
C GLY A 51 -10.43 -2.60 11.17
N THR A 52 -9.32 -2.63 10.48
CA THR A 52 -9.16 -3.22 9.16
C THR A 52 -7.97 -4.18 9.14
N SER A 53 -8.04 -5.19 8.31
CA SER A 53 -6.94 -6.14 8.11
C SER A 53 -6.98 -6.73 6.71
N ALA A 54 -5.80 -6.98 6.13
CA ALA A 54 -5.64 -7.78 4.92
C ALA A 54 -4.28 -8.47 4.89
N ILE A 55 -4.19 -9.58 4.17
CA ILE A 55 -2.93 -10.16 3.73
C ILE A 55 -2.56 -9.49 2.42
N VAL A 56 -1.46 -8.73 2.41
CA VAL A 56 -1.02 -7.96 1.26
C VAL A 56 0.20 -8.61 0.62
N THR A 57 0.15 -8.81 -0.70
CA THR A 57 1.29 -9.32 -1.46
C THR A 57 2.19 -8.16 -1.85
N VAL A 58 3.44 -8.18 -1.36
CA VAL A 58 4.46 -7.17 -1.70
C VAL A 58 4.76 -7.19 -3.19
N ARG A 59 4.82 -6.02 -3.81
CA ARG A 59 5.25 -5.83 -5.19
C ARG A 59 6.15 -4.62 -5.29
N SER A 60 7.10 -4.71 -6.20
CA SER A 60 7.94 -3.56 -6.52
C SER A 60 7.15 -2.53 -7.33
N SER A 61 7.54 -1.29 -7.22
CA SER A 61 7.04 -0.16 -8.01
C SER A 61 8.21 0.61 -8.61
N ALA A 62 8.03 1.12 -9.82
CA ALA A 62 8.98 2.05 -10.40
C ALA A 62 8.65 3.48 -9.91
N LEU A 63 9.66 4.15 -9.37
CA LEU A 63 9.54 5.56 -8.96
C LEU A 63 10.06 6.47 -10.06
N CYS A 64 9.58 7.68 -10.10
CA CYS A 64 10.05 8.71 -11.02
C CYS A 64 11.54 9.01 -10.83
N GLY A 65 12.39 8.61 -11.79
CA GLY A 65 13.83 8.63 -11.67
C GLY A 65 14.50 10.00 -11.56
N ASN A 66 13.81 11.10 -11.87
CA ASN A 66 14.38 12.44 -11.87
C ASN A 66 14.02 13.27 -10.62
N GLN A 67 13.35 12.66 -9.64
CA GLN A 67 12.87 13.38 -8.46
C GLN A 67 13.58 12.87 -7.22
N ASN A 68 14.72 13.50 -6.87
CA ASN A 68 15.44 13.31 -5.62
C ASN A 68 14.65 13.90 -4.43
N SER A 69 13.44 13.43 -4.23
CA SER A 69 12.59 13.92 -3.17
C SER A 69 12.19 12.75 -2.27
N ASN A 70 12.35 12.92 -0.97
CA ASN A 70 11.84 11.99 0.04
C ASN A 70 10.31 11.81 -0.06
N ASN A 71 9.64 12.67 -0.83
CA ASN A 71 8.22 12.58 -1.11
C ASN A 71 7.90 11.70 -2.33
N ASN A 72 8.91 11.21 -3.08
CA ASN A 72 8.70 10.29 -4.19
C ASN A 72 8.55 8.88 -3.62
N ILE A 73 7.31 8.49 -3.42
CA ILE A 73 6.94 7.27 -2.71
C ILE A 73 5.82 6.53 -3.45
N ALA A 74 5.86 5.22 -3.38
CA ALA A 74 4.79 4.33 -3.80
C ALA A 74 4.49 3.35 -2.67
N LEU A 75 3.22 3.20 -2.34
CA LEU A 75 2.72 2.48 -1.17
C LEU A 75 1.64 1.48 -1.58
N ALA A 76 1.46 0.42 -0.79
CA ALA A 76 0.21 -0.32 -0.73
C ALA A 76 -0.12 -0.60 0.74
N TRP A 77 -1.36 -0.29 1.13
CA TRP A 77 -1.73 -0.23 2.54
C TRP A 77 -3.18 -0.62 2.81
N THR A 78 -3.41 -1.04 4.05
CA THR A 78 -4.71 -1.07 4.70
C THR A 78 -4.86 0.18 5.55
N MET A 79 -6.04 0.76 5.68
CA MET A 79 -6.27 1.95 6.47
C MET A 79 -7.63 1.93 7.17
N ILE A 80 -7.66 2.46 8.37
CA ILE A 80 -8.88 2.89 9.06
C ILE A 80 -8.86 4.41 9.15
N ALA A 81 -9.94 5.05 8.74
CA ALA A 81 -10.06 6.50 8.69
C ALA A 81 -11.36 7.01 9.32
N SER A 82 -11.32 8.23 9.84
CA SER A 82 -12.52 8.96 10.21
C SER A 82 -13.31 9.39 8.97
N THR A 83 -14.63 9.47 9.07
CA THR A 83 -15.50 9.89 7.94
C THR A 83 -15.24 11.29 7.43
N ASP A 84 -14.64 12.14 8.24
CA ASP A 84 -14.24 13.50 7.85
C ASP A 84 -12.82 13.58 7.26
N GLY A 85 -12.12 12.43 7.15
CA GLY A 85 -10.76 12.32 6.59
C GLY A 85 -9.67 13.00 7.43
N ARG A 86 -10.00 13.50 8.64
CA ARG A 86 -9.04 14.24 9.45
C ARG A 86 -8.12 13.37 10.28
N GLY A 87 -8.62 12.21 10.70
CA GLY A 87 -7.86 11.22 11.45
C GLY A 87 -7.83 9.88 10.73
N TRP A 88 -6.68 9.21 10.75
CA TRP A 88 -6.52 7.92 10.12
C TRP A 88 -5.30 7.16 10.66
N ALA A 89 -5.27 5.87 10.43
CA ALA A 89 -4.13 5.00 10.70
C ALA A 89 -4.02 3.96 9.59
N GLN A 90 -2.79 3.73 9.11
CA GLN A 90 -2.50 2.81 8.01
C GLN A 90 -1.26 1.98 8.26
N ALA A 91 -1.22 0.78 7.69
CA ALA A 91 -0.08 -0.11 7.66
C ALA A 91 0.05 -0.78 6.29
N GLY A 92 1.27 -1.02 5.87
CA GLY A 92 1.52 -1.59 4.56
C GLY A 92 3.00 -1.70 4.24
N PHE A 93 3.31 -1.64 2.96
CA PHE A 93 4.67 -1.54 2.48
C PHE A 93 4.87 -0.32 1.58
N ALA A 94 6.08 0.19 1.60
CA ALA A 94 6.48 1.39 0.89
C ALA A 94 7.76 1.17 0.09
N ASN A 95 7.83 1.76 -1.09
CA ASN A 95 9.06 2.02 -1.81
C ASN A 95 9.20 3.53 -1.94
N TYR A 96 10.32 4.11 -1.50
CA TYR A 96 10.57 5.55 -1.57
C TYR A 96 11.97 5.85 -2.09
N TRP A 97 12.10 7.01 -2.73
CA TRP A 97 13.36 7.43 -3.34
C TRP A 97 14.49 7.51 -2.32
N GLY A 98 15.65 7.01 -2.70
CA GLY A 98 16.85 7.05 -1.85
C GLY A 98 16.86 6.01 -0.72
N ASN A 99 15.86 5.17 -0.61
CA ASN A 99 15.86 4.09 0.38
C ASN A 99 16.82 2.97 -0.06
N PRO A 100 17.95 2.75 0.65
CA PRO A 100 18.90 1.70 0.31
C PRO A 100 18.32 0.29 0.53
N ASN A 101 17.28 0.18 1.33
CA ASN A 101 16.62 -1.09 1.64
C ASN A 101 15.51 -1.43 0.64
N GLY A 102 15.26 -0.60 -0.39
CA GLY A 102 14.23 -0.84 -1.38
C GLY A 102 12.81 -0.79 -0.78
N THR A 103 12.02 -1.84 -0.99
CA THR A 103 10.67 -1.94 -0.39
C THR A 103 10.77 -2.35 1.07
N VAL A 104 10.07 -1.63 1.95
CA VAL A 104 10.08 -1.85 3.40
C VAL A 104 8.66 -1.80 3.96
N HIS A 105 8.44 -2.34 5.16
CA HIS A 105 7.21 -2.10 5.90
C HIS A 105 7.09 -0.64 6.29
N PHE A 106 5.87 -0.14 6.36
CA PHE A 106 5.59 1.13 7.02
C PHE A 106 4.29 1.05 7.82
N THR A 107 4.20 1.93 8.80
CA THR A 107 2.97 2.25 9.51
C THR A 107 2.90 3.75 9.72
N GLN A 108 1.70 4.29 9.68
CA GLN A 108 1.49 5.72 9.82
C GLN A 108 0.15 6.00 10.48
N TYR A 109 0.06 7.07 11.26
CA TYR A 109 -1.21 7.56 11.77
C TYR A 109 -1.26 9.08 11.85
N LYS A 110 -2.45 9.62 11.81
CA LYS A 110 -2.76 11.04 11.99
C LYS A 110 -3.87 11.21 13.02
N GLN A 111 -3.62 12.03 14.03
CA GLN A 111 -4.54 12.22 15.15
C GLN A 111 -5.80 13.01 14.77
N GLY A 112 -5.67 13.94 13.82
CA GLY A 112 -6.74 14.83 13.39
C GLY A 112 -6.17 16.01 12.58
N SER A 113 -6.96 17.05 12.36
CA SER A 113 -6.53 18.25 11.62
C SER A 113 -5.42 19.05 12.31
N CYS A 114 -5.27 18.89 13.62
CA CYS A 114 -4.29 19.65 14.41
C CYS A 114 -2.84 19.23 14.17
N CYS A 115 -2.61 18.03 13.67
CA CYS A 115 -1.32 17.38 13.86
C CYS A 115 -0.79 16.81 12.55
N SER A 116 0.54 16.77 12.41
CA SER A 116 1.22 16.06 11.34
C SER A 116 1.08 14.55 11.52
N ALA A 117 1.14 13.81 10.43
CA ALA A 117 1.17 12.36 10.49
C ALA A 117 2.49 11.87 11.12
N VAL A 118 2.39 10.83 11.93
CA VAL A 118 3.55 10.12 12.51
C VAL A 118 3.79 8.87 11.68
N THR A 119 4.99 8.74 11.11
CA THR A 119 5.35 7.63 10.21
C THR A 119 6.52 6.83 10.78
N TYR A 120 6.39 5.51 10.72
CA TYR A 120 7.43 4.54 11.07
C TYR A 120 7.75 3.68 9.85
N PHE A 121 9.03 3.60 9.48
CA PHE A 121 9.52 2.72 8.44
C PHE A 121 10.35 1.59 9.03
N GLY A 122 10.15 0.38 8.49
CA GLY A 122 11.01 -0.76 8.78
C GLY A 122 12.37 -0.64 8.10
N SER A 123 13.35 -1.36 8.63
CA SER A 123 14.69 -1.46 8.05
C SER A 123 14.89 -2.71 7.19
N GLN A 124 13.96 -3.67 7.27
CA GLN A 124 14.04 -4.94 6.54
C GLN A 124 13.60 -4.76 5.10
N HIS A 125 14.45 -5.17 4.15
CA HIS A 125 14.08 -5.28 2.74
C HIS A 125 13.05 -6.37 2.51
N LEU A 126 11.95 -6.03 1.83
CA LEU A 126 10.88 -6.95 1.47
C LEU A 126 11.04 -7.41 0.02
N LEU A 127 10.96 -8.71 -0.19
CA LEU A 127 11.04 -9.29 -1.53
C LEU A 127 9.67 -9.30 -2.22
N SER A 128 9.66 -9.02 -3.51
CA SER A 128 8.44 -9.11 -4.32
C SER A 128 7.88 -10.54 -4.26
N GLY A 129 6.58 -10.65 -4.00
CA GLY A 129 5.86 -11.92 -3.86
C GLY A 129 5.67 -12.36 -2.40
N GLN A 130 6.42 -11.83 -1.44
CA GLN A 130 6.16 -12.07 -0.03
C GLN A 130 4.79 -11.55 0.37
N LYS A 131 4.18 -12.17 1.37
CA LYS A 131 2.87 -11.82 1.90
C LYS A 131 2.98 -11.52 3.37
N TYR A 132 2.35 -10.43 3.78
CA TYR A 132 2.30 -10.01 5.17
C TYR A 132 0.88 -9.61 5.54
N GLN A 133 0.47 -9.89 6.75
CA GLN A 133 -0.77 -9.36 7.29
C GLN A 133 -0.55 -7.97 7.85
N TYR A 134 -1.25 -6.99 7.32
CA TYR A 134 -1.32 -5.63 7.85
C TYR A 134 -2.67 -5.42 8.50
N SER A 135 -2.69 -4.72 9.62
CA SER A 135 -3.94 -4.41 10.30
C SER A 135 -3.82 -3.17 11.18
N GLU A 136 -4.90 -2.45 11.27
CA GLU A 136 -5.19 -1.41 12.26
C GLU A 136 -6.38 -1.86 13.08
N ARG A 137 -6.30 -1.73 14.39
CA ARG A 137 -7.40 -2.10 15.27
C ARG A 137 -7.53 -1.16 16.44
N TYR A 138 -8.75 -0.83 16.76
CA TYR A 138 -9.09 -0.17 18.00
C TYR A 138 -9.17 -1.19 19.13
N ILE A 139 -8.53 -0.85 20.25
CA ILE A 139 -8.57 -1.67 21.45
C ILE A 139 -8.90 -0.80 22.66
N VAL A 140 -9.55 -1.40 23.63
CA VAL A 140 -9.85 -0.81 24.93
C VAL A 140 -9.22 -1.70 25.99
N ASN A 141 -8.02 -1.37 26.42
CA ASN A 141 -7.33 -2.15 27.47
C ASN A 141 -6.11 -1.41 28.05
N SER A 142 -5.43 -2.04 29.01
CA SER A 142 -4.24 -1.56 29.69
C SER A 142 -2.99 -1.41 28.82
N TYR A 143 -3.02 -1.85 27.55
CA TYR A 143 -1.90 -1.65 26.61
C TYR A 143 -1.93 -0.28 25.92
N CYS A 144 -2.97 0.54 26.15
CA CYS A 144 -3.03 1.92 25.72
C CYS A 144 -2.29 2.82 26.71
N LEU A 145 -1.29 3.57 26.26
CA LEU A 145 -0.35 4.28 27.14
C LEU A 145 -0.98 5.41 27.94
N HIS A 146 -1.98 6.11 27.40
CA HIS A 146 -2.52 7.35 28.01
C HIS A 146 -4.03 7.48 27.96
N SER A 147 -4.75 6.45 27.52
CA SER A 147 -6.18 6.53 27.27
C SER A 147 -6.89 5.20 27.51
N ILE A 148 -8.21 5.28 27.65
CA ILE A 148 -9.06 4.10 27.78
C ILE A 148 -9.01 3.23 26.52
N GLY A 149 -8.87 3.87 25.34
CA GLY A 149 -8.76 3.20 24.04
C GLY A 149 -7.62 3.75 23.20
N CYS A 150 -7.10 2.94 22.28
CA CYS A 150 -6.10 3.35 21.30
C CYS A 150 -6.21 2.56 20.01
N LEU A 151 -5.63 3.08 18.92
CA LEU A 151 -5.39 2.32 17.70
C LEU A 151 -3.99 1.69 17.74
N GLN A 152 -3.93 0.45 17.29
CA GLN A 152 -2.68 -0.26 17.06
C GLN A 152 -2.54 -0.58 15.58
N GLY A 153 -1.41 -0.19 14.98
CA GLY A 153 -0.97 -0.69 13.68
C GLY A 153 -0.06 -1.90 13.85
N ARG A 154 -0.27 -2.91 13.03
CA ARG A 154 0.40 -4.21 13.16
C ARG A 154 0.87 -4.76 11.81
N VAL A 155 1.98 -5.48 11.87
CA VAL A 155 2.50 -6.31 10.77
C VAL A 155 2.67 -7.72 11.32
N ASP A 156 2.02 -8.73 10.71
CA ASP A 156 2.03 -10.14 11.16
C ASP A 156 1.76 -10.29 12.66
N ASN A 157 0.74 -9.57 13.16
CA ASN A 157 0.37 -9.49 14.58
C ASN A 157 1.40 -8.80 15.51
N ILE A 158 2.56 -8.36 15.04
CA ILE A 158 3.51 -7.57 15.82
C ILE A 158 3.03 -6.12 15.84
N ILE A 159 2.93 -5.53 17.05
CA ILE A 159 2.56 -4.12 17.21
C ILE A 159 3.73 -3.25 16.78
N TRP A 160 3.49 -2.39 15.79
CA TRP A 160 4.44 -1.40 15.31
C TRP A 160 4.22 -0.01 15.93
N PHE A 161 2.95 0.33 16.19
CA PHE A 161 2.60 1.50 16.97
C PHE A 161 1.34 1.26 17.81
N SER A 162 1.21 2.04 18.87
CA SER A 162 -0.05 2.30 19.55
C SER A 162 -0.20 3.82 19.66
N THR A 163 -1.38 4.34 19.34
CA THR A 163 -1.63 5.77 19.48
C THR A 163 -1.62 6.17 20.96
N ASP A 164 -1.16 7.37 21.24
CA ASP A 164 -1.16 8.00 22.58
C ASP A 164 -2.48 8.74 22.88
N PHE A 165 -3.48 8.57 22.03
CA PHE A 165 -4.80 9.18 22.16
C PHE A 165 -5.90 8.16 21.88
N ASP A 166 -7.11 8.43 22.40
CA ASP A 166 -8.30 7.64 22.09
C ASP A 166 -9.01 8.22 20.86
N PRO A 167 -9.00 7.51 19.72
CA PRO A 167 -9.69 7.98 18.52
C PRO A 167 -11.21 8.00 18.67
N ALA A 168 -11.81 7.15 19.52
CA ALA A 168 -13.26 7.13 19.70
C ALA A 168 -13.81 8.47 20.22
N GLY A 169 -13.00 9.24 20.95
CA GLY A 169 -13.38 10.58 21.42
C GLY A 169 -12.99 11.73 20.47
N ARG A 170 -12.31 11.44 19.34
CA ARG A 170 -11.71 12.47 18.49
C ARG A 170 -12.08 12.37 17.02
N TRP A 171 -12.32 11.19 16.53
CA TRP A 171 -12.59 10.92 15.12
C TRP A 171 -14.09 10.88 14.84
N ALA A 172 -14.49 11.48 13.74
CA ALA A 172 -15.86 11.38 13.27
C ALA A 172 -16.20 9.94 12.90
N THR A 173 -17.36 9.48 13.36
CA THR A 173 -17.87 8.11 13.15
C THR A 173 -18.99 8.07 12.11
N PRO A 174 -19.25 6.91 11.51
CA PRO A 174 -18.54 5.62 11.58
C PRO A 174 -17.17 5.70 10.90
N TRP A 175 -16.20 4.86 11.31
CA TRP A 175 -14.91 4.83 10.65
C TRP A 175 -14.95 4.03 9.35
N LEU A 176 -14.04 4.36 8.42
CA LEU A 176 -13.92 3.78 7.09
C LEU A 176 -12.79 2.78 7.04
N ASN A 177 -12.95 1.72 6.26
CA ASN A 177 -11.86 0.81 5.89
C ASN A 177 -11.47 1.05 4.44
N GLU A 178 -10.16 1.10 4.19
CA GLU A 178 -9.59 1.33 2.88
C GLU A 178 -8.47 0.31 2.59
N TYR A 179 -8.32 -0.06 1.31
CA TYR A 179 -7.33 -1.01 0.80
C TYR A 179 -6.86 -0.50 -0.54
N GLU A 180 -5.70 0.16 -0.56
CA GLU A 180 -5.31 0.95 -1.72
C GLU A 180 -3.82 0.86 -2.04
N GLY A 181 -3.49 1.12 -3.31
CA GLY A 181 -2.17 1.53 -3.75
C GLY A 181 -2.12 3.04 -3.86
N GLU A 182 -0.98 3.63 -3.55
CA GLU A 182 -0.80 5.08 -3.52
C GLU A 182 0.54 5.46 -4.13
N THR A 183 0.60 6.61 -4.78
CA THR A 183 1.86 7.27 -5.16
C THR A 183 1.69 8.79 -5.14
N THR A 184 2.81 9.47 -4.97
CA THR A 184 2.86 10.93 -4.88
C THR A 184 3.23 11.63 -6.18
N TYR A 185 3.67 10.88 -7.21
CA TYR A 185 4.06 11.41 -8.52
C TYR A 185 3.32 10.69 -9.64
N THR A 186 2.81 11.44 -10.61
CA THR A 186 2.05 10.90 -11.76
C THR A 186 2.83 9.92 -12.62
N GLY A 187 4.14 10.05 -12.66
CA GLY A 187 5.03 9.15 -13.39
C GLY A 187 5.46 7.91 -12.59
N SER A 188 5.19 7.85 -11.29
CA SER A 188 5.47 6.67 -10.47
C SER A 188 4.38 5.61 -10.66
N ASP A 189 4.77 4.36 -10.51
CA ASP A 189 3.85 3.24 -10.56
C ASP A 189 3.28 2.98 -9.15
N VAL A 190 1.97 2.69 -9.03
CA VAL A 190 1.46 1.99 -7.84
C VAL A 190 2.10 0.59 -7.80
N PRO A 191 2.28 -0.01 -6.60
CA PRO A 191 2.93 -1.30 -6.51
C PRO A 191 2.21 -2.39 -7.32
N GLY A 192 2.97 -3.11 -8.13
CA GLY A 192 2.48 -4.18 -9.00
C GLY A 192 2.32 -3.79 -10.46
N LEU A 193 2.32 -4.81 -11.31
CA LEU A 193 2.09 -4.72 -12.76
C LEU A 193 0.91 -5.61 -13.14
N ALA A 194 0.35 -5.45 -14.32
CA ALA A 194 -0.77 -6.27 -14.82
C ALA A 194 -0.50 -7.79 -14.74
N THR A 195 0.77 -8.19 -14.88
CA THR A 195 1.22 -9.59 -14.78
C THR A 195 1.59 -10.05 -13.37
N SER A 196 1.76 -9.12 -12.43
CA SER A 196 2.17 -9.39 -11.05
C SER A 196 1.59 -8.36 -10.09
N LYS A 197 0.29 -8.44 -9.88
CA LYS A 197 -0.51 -7.47 -9.13
C LYS A 197 -0.22 -7.49 -7.64
N THR A 198 -0.32 -6.34 -6.98
CA THR A 198 -0.45 -6.28 -5.52
C THR A 198 -1.85 -6.78 -5.16
N ALA A 199 -1.91 -7.80 -4.33
CA ALA A 199 -3.17 -8.40 -3.92
C ALA A 199 -3.42 -8.13 -2.43
N PHE A 200 -4.61 -7.68 -2.12
CA PHE A 200 -5.20 -7.64 -0.79
C PHE A 200 -6.13 -8.85 -0.69
N GLN A 201 -5.82 -9.78 0.20
CA GLN A 201 -6.55 -11.03 0.39
C GLN A 201 -7.05 -11.14 1.82
N SER A 202 -8.14 -11.88 2.02
CA SER A 202 -8.75 -12.05 3.34
C SER A 202 -8.97 -10.70 4.03
N MET A 203 -9.49 -9.74 3.29
CA MET A 203 -9.83 -8.42 3.82
C MET A 203 -10.87 -8.58 4.91
N GLN A 204 -10.63 -7.99 6.05
CA GLN A 204 -11.45 -8.13 7.24
C GLN A 204 -11.77 -6.79 7.86
N ASN A 205 -12.88 -6.77 8.55
CA ASN A 205 -13.35 -5.68 9.37
C ASN A 205 -13.46 -6.13 10.82
N GLN A 206 -13.01 -5.30 11.76
CA GLN A 206 -13.22 -5.52 13.17
C GLN A 206 -14.55 -4.92 13.61
N LYS A 207 -15.39 -5.72 14.24
CA LYS A 207 -16.65 -5.25 14.84
C LYS A 207 -16.42 -4.55 16.17
N ALA A 208 -17.47 -3.90 16.68
CA ALA A 208 -17.44 -3.20 17.96
C ALA A 208 -17.12 -4.12 19.16
N ASP A 209 -17.46 -5.41 19.06
CA ASP A 209 -17.13 -6.42 20.07
C ASP A 209 -15.68 -6.95 19.99
N GLY A 210 -14.88 -6.42 19.06
CA GLY A 210 -13.49 -6.80 18.84
C GLY A 210 -13.31 -8.03 17.96
N THR A 211 -14.37 -8.71 17.55
CA THR A 211 -14.28 -9.86 16.64
C THR A 211 -14.04 -9.42 15.20
N TRP A 212 -13.43 -10.29 14.40
CA TRP A 212 -13.16 -10.04 12.99
C TRP A 212 -14.19 -10.75 12.11
N GLU A 213 -14.61 -10.11 11.05
CA GLU A 213 -15.43 -10.71 10.01
C GLU A 213 -14.88 -10.38 8.62
N PRO A 214 -15.11 -11.25 7.61
CA PRO A 214 -14.74 -10.94 6.24
C PRO A 214 -15.36 -9.63 5.76
N GLN A 215 -14.61 -8.87 4.96
CA GLN A 215 -15.11 -7.66 4.33
C GLN A 215 -16.30 -8.02 3.41
N ARG A 216 -17.39 -7.27 3.52
CA ARG A 216 -18.59 -7.48 2.71
C ARG A 216 -18.46 -6.78 1.35
N CYS A 217 -19.22 -7.26 0.37
CA CYS A 217 -19.37 -6.58 -0.92
C CYS A 217 -19.94 -5.16 -0.78
N GLY A 218 -19.79 -4.34 -1.83
CA GLY A 218 -20.32 -2.98 -1.88
C GLY A 218 -19.35 -1.92 -1.39
N MET A 219 -18.05 -2.20 -1.48
CA MET A 219 -17.02 -1.15 -1.35
C MET A 219 -17.04 -0.24 -2.59
N ASN A 220 -16.78 1.04 -2.38
CA ASN A 220 -16.60 1.99 -3.46
C ASN A 220 -15.21 1.86 -4.08
N ASP A 221 -15.11 2.13 -5.37
CA ASP A 221 -13.86 2.19 -6.08
C ASP A 221 -13.22 3.57 -5.93
N SER A 222 -11.88 3.59 -5.78
CA SER A 222 -11.03 4.76 -5.89
C SER A 222 -10.19 4.60 -7.16
N HIS A 223 -10.36 5.47 -8.13
CA HIS A 223 -9.62 5.43 -9.39
C HIS A 223 -9.10 6.83 -9.72
N ALA A 224 -7.82 7.05 -9.42
CA ALA A 224 -7.24 8.38 -9.49
C ALA A 224 -6.48 8.65 -10.80
N ASN A 225 -6.00 7.61 -11.51
CA ASN A 225 -5.15 7.80 -12.68
C ASN A 225 -5.41 6.67 -13.71
N PRO A 226 -5.59 7.00 -15.01
CA PRO A 226 -5.82 6.01 -16.07
C PRO A 226 -4.64 5.04 -16.29
N ARG A 227 -3.47 5.32 -15.73
CA ARG A 227 -2.32 4.40 -15.77
C ARG A 227 -2.41 3.27 -14.74
N TRP A 228 -3.25 3.42 -13.75
CA TRP A 228 -3.43 2.44 -12.69
C TRP A 228 -4.78 1.78 -12.85
N ASP A 229 -4.89 0.61 -12.29
CA ASP A 229 -6.12 -0.17 -12.37
C ASP A 229 -6.26 -1.05 -11.14
N HIS A 230 -7.46 -1.51 -10.88
CA HIS A 230 -7.76 -2.42 -9.78
C HIS A 230 -8.80 -3.45 -10.23
N GLY A 231 -8.92 -4.53 -9.49
CA GLY A 231 -9.88 -5.58 -9.80
C GLY A 231 -10.36 -6.30 -8.56
N LEU A 232 -11.64 -6.67 -8.59
CA LEU A 232 -12.25 -7.58 -7.63
C LEU A 232 -11.92 -9.02 -7.97
N THR A 233 -11.50 -9.79 -6.96
CA THR A 233 -11.42 -11.25 -7.05
C THR A 233 -12.39 -11.93 -6.08
N GLY A 234 -13.12 -11.11 -5.29
CA GLY A 234 -14.12 -11.50 -4.30
C GLY A 234 -14.51 -10.28 -3.47
N CYS A 235 -15.46 -10.42 -2.54
CA CYS A 235 -15.85 -9.31 -1.65
C CYS A 235 -14.77 -8.97 -0.64
N ASP A 236 -13.95 -9.96 -0.27
CA ASP A 236 -12.86 -9.88 0.69
C ASP A 236 -11.47 -9.91 0.03
N SER A 237 -11.41 -9.68 -1.29
CA SER A 237 -10.15 -9.72 -2.03
C SER A 237 -10.13 -8.70 -3.15
N ARG A 238 -9.04 -7.95 -3.23
CA ARG A 238 -8.79 -6.89 -4.20
C ARG A 238 -7.38 -6.99 -4.77
N GLN A 239 -7.20 -6.43 -5.97
CA GLN A 239 -5.89 -6.27 -6.59
C GLN A 239 -5.75 -4.84 -7.10
N VAL A 240 -4.55 -4.29 -7.00
CA VAL A 240 -4.15 -3.02 -7.61
C VAL A 240 -2.89 -3.22 -8.43
N TRP A 241 -2.74 -2.46 -9.51
CA TRP A 241 -1.55 -2.53 -10.37
C TRP A 241 -1.43 -1.32 -11.28
N THR A 242 -0.22 -1.09 -11.76
CA THR A 242 0.00 -0.15 -12.88
C THR A 242 -0.35 -0.85 -14.18
N ALA A 243 -1.38 -0.36 -14.87
CA ALA A 243 -1.70 -0.71 -16.24
C ALA A 243 -0.77 0.10 -17.14
N ARG A 244 0.32 -0.50 -17.65
CA ARG A 244 1.14 0.15 -18.66
C ARG A 244 0.28 0.33 -19.90
N LEU A 245 -0.02 1.57 -20.25
CA LEU A 245 -0.50 1.90 -21.57
C LEU A 245 0.63 1.53 -22.54
N SER A 246 0.35 0.54 -23.39
CA SER A 246 1.22 0.10 -24.49
C SER A 246 1.47 1.24 -25.46
#